data_58a43a5b90ff51a8183742220bd97193
#
_entry.id   58a43a5b90ff51a8183742220bd97193
#
_cell.length_a   1.000
_cell.length_b   1.000
_cell.length_c   1.000
_cell.angle_alpha   90.00
_cell.angle_beta   90.00
_cell.angle_gamma   90.00
#
_symmetry.space_group_name_H-M   'P 1'
#
loop_
_entity.id
_entity.type
_entity.pdbx_description
1 polymer ?
#
loop_
_entity_poly.entity_id
_entity_poly.type
_entity_poly.pdbx_seq_one_letter_code
_entity_poly.pdbx_strand_id
1 'polypeptide(L)'
;MTWKNVQLPLSSDEIRQILENSSEDAVLVGGQALALWSQIYHVLPTNEPSGGISADIDFIGSVSAAKTVGEALNRSGGSWKLHPVEPGDATPQTAKLSLTVKDEGYKEIYFLWAIVGVNTDQVRTRAVEMRLPGLSRGVKIIHPLDLLASRLHNLADIPEKRDAQGVAQGRLAISVVRVFIAQAHSTLEERDVFPFVEEIRRIALNKKLGRVYYEYGFDVLSAVPVELFKNEDFRSKRWPQIQALVAERRESQTKLCSEYPPWPGGNHA
;
A
#
# COMPACT_ATOMS: atom_id res chain seq x y z
N MET A 1 -15.66 15.80 30.90
CA MET A 1 -15.06 14.53 30.43
C MET A 1 -14.67 14.73 28.97
N THR A 2 -13.38 14.86 28.69
CA THR A 2 -12.85 14.97 27.34
C THR A 2 -12.84 13.57 26.72
N TRP A 3 -13.74 13.33 25.78
CA TRP A 3 -13.79 12.11 24.98
C TRP A 3 -12.44 11.95 24.28
N LYS A 4 -11.74 10.87 24.53
CA LYS A 4 -10.55 10.54 23.77
C LYS A 4 -11.01 10.18 22.35
N ASN A 5 -10.68 11.05 21.40
CA ASN A 5 -10.92 10.83 19.98
C ASN A 5 -9.89 9.80 19.46
N VAL A 6 -10.00 8.54 19.90
CA VAL A 6 -9.08 7.46 19.57
C VAL A 6 -9.71 6.62 18.46
N GLN A 7 -8.98 6.46 17.36
CA GLN A 7 -9.36 5.53 16.31
C GLN A 7 -9.09 4.09 16.78
N LEU A 8 -10.12 3.27 16.78
CA LEU A 8 -10.06 1.87 17.19
C LEU A 8 -9.84 0.97 15.97
N PRO A 9 -9.07 -0.11 16.10
CA PRO A 9 -8.92 -1.09 15.04
C PRO A 9 -10.23 -1.84 14.79
N LEU A 10 -10.44 -2.23 13.54
CA LEU A 10 -11.50 -3.15 13.16
C LEU A 10 -11.19 -4.55 13.69
N SER A 11 -12.20 -5.24 14.20
CA SER A 11 -12.09 -6.65 14.57
C SER A 11 -11.99 -7.55 13.33
N SER A 12 -11.48 -8.76 13.49
CA SER A 12 -11.41 -9.74 12.39
C SER A 12 -12.78 -10.06 11.79
N ASP A 13 -13.84 -10.09 12.61
CA ASP A 13 -15.21 -10.33 12.15
C ASP A 13 -15.77 -9.14 11.35
N GLU A 14 -15.48 -7.91 11.79
CA GLU A 14 -15.84 -6.71 11.03
C GLU A 14 -15.11 -6.67 9.68
N ILE A 15 -13.80 -6.94 9.67
CA ILE A 15 -13.02 -7.01 8.42
C ILE A 15 -13.61 -8.06 7.49
N ARG A 16 -13.94 -9.24 8.01
CA ARG A 16 -14.58 -10.31 7.22
C ARG A 16 -15.91 -9.84 6.62
N GLN A 17 -16.79 -9.24 7.42
CA GLN A 17 -18.07 -8.74 6.95
C GLN A 17 -17.92 -7.62 5.92
N ILE A 18 -16.95 -6.72 6.09
CA ILE A 18 -16.64 -5.67 5.13
C ILE A 18 -16.20 -6.27 3.79
N LEU A 19 -15.27 -7.21 3.82
CA LEU A 19 -14.75 -7.87 2.62
C LEU A 19 -15.83 -8.70 1.91
N GLU A 20 -16.64 -9.45 2.65
CA GLU A 20 -17.75 -10.24 2.11
C GLU A 20 -18.81 -9.36 1.39
N ASN A 21 -19.01 -8.14 1.85
CA ASN A 21 -20.01 -7.22 1.31
C ASN A 21 -19.42 -6.09 0.45
N SER A 22 -18.10 -6.10 0.21
CA SER A 22 -17.49 -5.14 -0.71
C SER A 22 -18.04 -5.35 -2.12
N SER A 23 -18.29 -4.28 -2.87
CA SER A 23 -18.79 -4.37 -4.25
C SER A 23 -17.72 -4.92 -5.20
N GLU A 24 -18.15 -5.46 -6.35
CA GLU A 24 -17.23 -6.04 -7.34
C GLU A 24 -16.25 -5.03 -7.95
N ASP A 25 -16.61 -3.74 -7.93
CA ASP A 25 -15.77 -2.65 -8.42
C ASP A 25 -14.87 -2.04 -7.33
N ALA A 26 -15.07 -2.45 -6.06
CA ALA A 26 -14.22 -2.00 -4.97
C ALA A 26 -12.88 -2.76 -4.95
N VAL A 27 -11.79 -2.01 -4.82
CA VAL A 27 -10.43 -2.57 -4.71
C VAL A 27 -9.89 -2.24 -3.33
N LEU A 28 -9.56 -3.27 -2.55
CA LEU A 28 -8.87 -3.10 -1.26
C LEU A 28 -7.48 -2.50 -1.48
N VAL A 29 -7.20 -1.41 -0.79
CA VAL A 29 -5.92 -0.69 -0.86
C VAL A 29 -5.38 -0.44 0.55
N GLY A 30 -4.40 0.41 0.70
CA GLY A 30 -3.97 0.89 2.01
C GLY A 30 -3.16 -0.13 2.82
N GLY A 31 -3.16 0.06 4.13
CA GLY A 31 -2.42 -0.76 5.08
C GLY A 31 -2.98 -2.17 5.21
N GLN A 32 -4.30 -2.35 5.10
CA GLN A 32 -4.93 -3.67 5.16
C GLN A 32 -4.59 -4.53 3.92
N ALA A 33 -4.51 -3.92 2.73
CA ALA A 33 -4.05 -4.64 1.54
C ALA A 33 -2.59 -5.12 1.72
N LEU A 34 -1.72 -4.28 2.32
CA LEU A 34 -0.35 -4.65 2.61
C LEU A 34 -0.28 -5.79 3.64
N ALA A 35 -1.07 -5.72 4.71
CA ALA A 35 -1.14 -6.78 5.72
C ALA A 35 -1.58 -8.11 5.11
N LEU A 36 -2.57 -8.07 4.22
CA LEU A 36 -3.07 -9.25 3.53
C LEU A 36 -2.02 -9.87 2.60
N TRP A 37 -1.33 -9.06 1.78
CA TRP A 37 -0.22 -9.54 0.95
C TRP A 37 0.92 -10.12 1.79
N SER A 38 1.24 -9.49 2.93
CA SER A 38 2.23 -9.98 3.88
C SER A 38 1.88 -11.38 4.41
N GLN A 39 0.62 -11.60 4.75
CA GLN A 39 0.13 -12.92 5.19
C GLN A 39 0.19 -13.96 4.07
N ILE A 40 -0.27 -13.62 2.87
CA ILE A 40 -0.29 -14.52 1.69
C ILE A 40 1.13 -14.97 1.32
N TYR A 41 2.09 -14.06 1.38
CA TYR A 41 3.49 -14.34 1.04
C TYR A 41 4.35 -14.75 2.23
N HIS A 42 3.76 -14.88 3.43
CA HIS A 42 4.48 -15.20 4.66
C HIS A 42 5.67 -14.27 4.93
N VAL A 43 5.52 -13.00 4.57
CA VAL A 43 6.50 -11.96 4.87
C VAL A 43 6.20 -11.42 6.25
N LEU A 44 7.09 -11.68 7.20
CA LEU A 44 6.94 -11.14 8.54
C LEU A 44 7.29 -9.64 8.54
N PRO A 45 6.50 -8.80 9.24
CA PRO A 45 6.90 -7.43 9.52
C PRO A 45 8.27 -7.45 10.24
N THR A 46 9.20 -6.62 9.79
CA THR A 46 10.44 -6.39 10.53
C THR A 46 10.09 -5.92 11.94
N ASN A 47 10.86 -6.33 12.95
CA ASN A 47 10.71 -6.20 14.42
C ASN A 47 10.10 -4.91 15.03
N GLU A 48 9.19 -4.27 14.33
CA GLU A 48 8.50 -3.06 14.76
C GLU A 48 7.28 -3.41 15.62
N PRO A 49 7.07 -2.79 16.77
CA PRO A 49 6.00 -3.13 17.72
C PRO A 49 4.57 -3.00 17.17
N SER A 50 4.38 -2.22 16.09
CA SER A 50 3.06 -1.96 15.49
C SER A 50 2.69 -2.88 14.33
N GLY A 51 3.56 -3.82 13.93
CA GLY A 51 3.27 -4.83 12.90
C GLY A 51 2.80 -4.31 11.53
N GLY A 52 2.83 -3.01 11.28
CA GLY A 52 2.39 -2.40 10.03
C GLY A 52 0.88 -2.48 9.74
N ILE A 53 0.07 -3.01 10.67
CA ILE A 53 -1.38 -3.17 10.49
C ILE A 53 -2.05 -1.81 10.69
N SER A 54 -2.87 -1.39 9.72
CA SER A 54 -3.68 -0.18 9.80
C SER A 54 -4.92 -0.41 10.68
N ALA A 55 -5.31 0.62 11.44
CA ALA A 55 -6.55 0.58 12.22
C ALA A 55 -7.80 0.71 11.32
N ASP A 56 -7.63 1.32 10.16
CA ASP A 56 -8.63 1.58 9.13
C ASP A 56 -8.55 0.58 7.97
N ILE A 57 -9.60 0.55 7.16
CA ILE A 57 -9.63 -0.17 5.89
C ILE A 57 -9.99 0.80 4.76
N ASP A 58 -9.22 0.74 3.69
CA ASP A 58 -9.33 1.63 2.55
C ASP A 58 -9.73 0.86 1.28
N PHE A 59 -10.68 1.41 0.52
CA PHE A 59 -11.03 0.92 -0.80
C PHE A 59 -10.95 2.02 -1.86
N ILE A 60 -10.51 1.69 -3.05
CA ILE A 60 -10.93 2.44 -4.23
C ILE A 60 -12.35 2.01 -4.51
N GLY A 61 -13.31 2.95 -4.39
CA GLY A 61 -14.72 2.62 -4.52
C GLY A 61 -15.62 3.86 -4.61
N SER A 62 -16.88 3.62 -4.95
CA SER A 62 -17.91 4.64 -5.09
C SER A 62 -18.69 4.85 -3.78
N VAL A 63 -19.50 5.91 -3.73
CA VAL A 63 -20.48 6.12 -2.65
C VAL A 63 -21.46 4.93 -2.56
N SER A 64 -21.85 4.35 -3.71
CA SER A 64 -22.72 3.17 -3.76
C SER A 64 -22.05 1.96 -3.09
N ALA A 65 -20.74 1.74 -3.33
CA ALA A 65 -19.97 0.70 -2.66
C ALA A 65 -19.96 0.89 -1.14
N ALA A 66 -19.72 2.12 -0.68
CA ALA A 66 -19.77 2.46 0.74
C ALA A 66 -21.14 2.18 1.36
N LYS A 67 -22.23 2.55 0.66
CA LYS A 67 -23.60 2.31 1.09
C LYS A 67 -23.89 0.81 1.27
N THR A 68 -23.51 -0.01 0.30
CA THR A 68 -23.70 -1.47 0.34
C THR A 68 -23.00 -2.09 1.57
N VAL A 69 -21.76 -1.72 1.83
CA VAL A 69 -21.01 -2.18 3.02
C VAL A 69 -21.69 -1.70 4.31
N GLY A 70 -22.03 -0.42 4.39
CA GLY A 70 -22.68 0.16 5.58
C GLY A 70 -24.02 -0.50 5.91
N GLU A 71 -24.85 -0.77 4.90
CA GLU A 71 -26.13 -1.47 5.07
C GLU A 71 -25.93 -2.92 5.55
N ALA A 72 -24.90 -3.61 5.05
CA ALA A 72 -24.59 -4.97 5.49
C ALA A 72 -24.13 -5.01 6.95
N LEU A 73 -23.24 -4.11 7.33
CA LEU A 73 -22.77 -3.99 8.70
C LEU A 73 -23.90 -3.61 9.67
N ASN A 74 -24.84 -2.76 9.25
CA ASN A 74 -25.99 -2.38 10.06
C ASN A 74 -27.00 -3.53 10.22
N ARG A 75 -27.19 -4.37 9.20
CA ARG A 75 -28.01 -5.60 9.32
C ARG A 75 -27.42 -6.58 10.33
N SER A 76 -26.10 -6.57 10.53
CA SER A 76 -25.43 -7.40 11.54
C SER A 76 -25.41 -6.78 12.93
N GLY A 77 -26.17 -5.73 13.18
CA GLY A 77 -26.31 -5.07 14.49
C GLY A 77 -25.38 -3.89 14.71
N GLY A 78 -24.64 -3.44 13.69
CA GLY A 78 -23.86 -2.21 13.74
C GLY A 78 -24.71 -0.94 13.70
N SER A 79 -24.10 0.20 13.97
CA SER A 79 -24.70 1.54 13.85
C SER A 79 -23.79 2.44 13.02
N TRP A 80 -23.36 1.94 11.88
CA TRP A 80 -22.46 2.63 10.97
C TRP A 80 -23.18 3.76 10.25
N LYS A 81 -22.53 4.93 10.18
CA LYS A 81 -23.03 6.11 9.50
C LYS A 81 -22.23 6.34 8.21
N LEU A 82 -22.96 6.56 7.11
CA LEU A 82 -22.38 6.93 5.83
C LEU A 82 -22.21 8.45 5.74
N HIS A 83 -21.01 8.88 5.41
CA HIS A 83 -20.67 10.28 5.13
C HIS A 83 -20.16 10.35 3.69
N PRO A 84 -20.99 10.66 2.72
CA PRO A 84 -20.54 10.96 1.37
C PRO A 84 -19.77 12.28 1.38
N VAL A 85 -18.79 12.41 0.51
CA VAL A 85 -18.05 13.66 0.33
C VAL A 85 -18.91 14.62 -0.49
N GLU A 86 -18.95 15.88 -0.07
CA GLU A 86 -19.69 16.92 -0.78
C GLU A 86 -18.91 17.41 -2.02
N PRO A 87 -19.62 17.82 -3.09
CA PRO A 87 -18.99 18.43 -4.25
C PRO A 87 -18.19 19.67 -3.84
N GLY A 88 -16.91 19.69 -4.16
CA GLY A 88 -15.99 20.79 -3.83
C GLY A 88 -15.03 20.52 -2.68
N ASP A 89 -15.20 19.44 -1.93
CA ASP A 89 -14.24 19.04 -0.92
C ASP A 89 -12.92 18.58 -1.56
N ALA A 90 -11.81 19.19 -1.14
CA ALA A 90 -10.47 18.84 -1.63
C ALA A 90 -9.94 17.58 -0.90
N THR A 91 -10.57 16.43 -1.14
CA THR A 91 -10.19 15.15 -0.53
C THR A 91 -10.17 14.04 -1.59
N PRO A 92 -9.29 13.03 -1.47
CA PRO A 92 -9.33 11.84 -2.33
C PRO A 92 -10.48 10.88 -1.98
N GLN A 93 -11.29 11.18 -0.96
CA GLN A 93 -12.39 10.33 -0.54
C GLN A 93 -13.61 10.50 -1.47
N THR A 94 -14.37 9.42 -1.65
CA THR A 94 -15.74 9.45 -2.19
C THR A 94 -16.76 9.36 -1.07
N ALA A 95 -16.46 8.58 -0.04
CA ALA A 95 -17.28 8.42 1.14
C ALA A 95 -16.47 7.87 2.32
N LYS A 96 -17.01 8.03 3.50
CA LYS A 96 -16.52 7.42 4.73
C LYS A 96 -17.68 6.74 5.45
N LEU A 97 -17.44 5.54 6.00
CA LEU A 97 -18.31 4.96 7.01
C LEU A 97 -17.64 5.16 8.39
N SER A 98 -18.42 5.58 9.36
CA SER A 98 -17.95 5.72 10.74
C SER A 98 -18.87 5.03 11.73
N LEU A 99 -18.26 4.45 12.77
CA LEU A 99 -18.95 3.86 13.93
C LEU A 99 -18.38 4.47 15.20
N THR A 100 -19.24 5.12 16.00
CA THR A 100 -18.85 5.58 17.33
C THR A 100 -19.03 4.44 18.32
N VAL A 101 -17.95 4.09 19.02
CA VAL A 101 -17.98 3.11 20.12
C VAL A 101 -18.02 3.91 21.44
N LYS A 102 -19.13 3.76 22.15
CA LYS A 102 -19.38 4.56 23.37
C LYS A 102 -18.24 4.41 24.36
N ASP A 103 -17.74 5.54 24.85
CA ASP A 103 -16.67 5.67 25.85
C ASP A 103 -15.28 5.14 25.43
N GLU A 104 -15.13 4.58 24.21
CA GLU A 104 -13.88 3.98 23.72
C GLU A 104 -13.23 4.77 22.58
N GLY A 105 -14.02 5.20 21.59
CA GLY A 105 -13.50 5.89 20.43
C GLY A 105 -14.37 5.73 19.18
N TYR A 106 -13.73 5.62 18.02
CA TYR A 106 -14.42 5.45 16.75
C TYR A 106 -13.69 4.50 15.81
N LYS A 107 -14.43 3.91 14.85
CA LYS A 107 -13.92 3.10 13.76
C LYS A 107 -14.27 3.73 12.43
N GLU A 108 -13.43 3.57 11.42
CA GLU A 108 -13.64 4.17 10.10
C GLU A 108 -13.31 3.20 8.96
N ILE A 109 -14.05 3.34 7.86
CA ILE A 109 -13.81 2.69 6.57
C ILE A 109 -13.84 3.78 5.52
N TYR A 110 -12.79 3.85 4.70
CA TYR A 110 -12.66 4.88 3.68
C TYR A 110 -12.89 4.32 2.28
N PHE A 111 -13.64 5.07 1.49
CA PHE A 111 -13.79 4.83 0.06
C PHE A 111 -13.18 6.01 -0.68
N LEU A 112 -12.28 5.71 -1.61
CA LEU A 112 -11.43 6.67 -2.28
C LEU A 112 -11.70 6.65 -3.79
N TRP A 113 -11.62 7.81 -4.44
CA TRP A 113 -11.60 7.87 -5.89
C TRP A 113 -10.17 7.82 -6.44
N ALA A 114 -9.17 8.18 -5.62
CA ALA A 114 -7.76 8.14 -5.99
C ALA A 114 -6.87 7.79 -4.80
N ILE A 115 -5.71 7.23 -5.08
CA ILE A 115 -4.61 7.04 -4.12
C ILE A 115 -3.35 7.73 -4.65
N VAL A 116 -2.50 8.18 -3.73
CA VAL A 116 -1.32 8.96 -4.06
C VAL A 116 -0.32 8.12 -4.86
N GLY A 117 0.25 8.71 -5.91
CA GLY A 117 1.37 8.17 -6.67
C GLY A 117 1.04 7.08 -7.68
N VAL A 118 -0.23 6.68 -7.82
CA VAL A 118 -0.66 5.64 -8.79
C VAL A 118 -1.89 6.10 -9.56
N ASN A 119 -1.98 5.63 -10.80
CA ASN A 119 -3.17 5.86 -11.61
C ASN A 119 -4.30 4.93 -11.18
N THR A 120 -5.46 5.47 -10.83
CA THR A 120 -6.60 4.72 -10.30
C THR A 120 -7.16 3.71 -11.31
N ASP A 121 -7.21 4.05 -12.59
CA ASP A 121 -7.70 3.14 -13.64
C ASP A 121 -6.74 1.96 -13.82
N GLN A 122 -5.44 2.20 -13.74
CA GLN A 122 -4.43 1.14 -13.72
C GLN A 122 -4.63 0.23 -12.50
N VAL A 123 -4.85 0.80 -11.31
CA VAL A 123 -5.10 0.00 -10.10
C VAL A 123 -6.33 -0.89 -10.26
N ARG A 124 -7.44 -0.36 -10.80
CA ARG A 124 -8.65 -1.15 -11.05
C ARG A 124 -8.42 -2.28 -12.06
N THR A 125 -7.70 -2.00 -13.14
CA THR A 125 -7.43 -2.96 -14.21
C THR A 125 -6.49 -4.07 -13.78
N ARG A 126 -5.51 -3.76 -12.91
CA ARG A 126 -4.48 -4.69 -12.42
C ARG A 126 -4.84 -5.35 -11.11
N ALA A 127 -5.94 -4.95 -10.47
CA ALA A 127 -6.35 -5.52 -9.20
C ALA A 127 -6.40 -7.06 -9.27
N VAL A 128 -5.84 -7.71 -8.26
CA VAL A 128 -5.81 -9.17 -8.17
C VAL A 128 -7.03 -9.63 -7.42
N GLU A 129 -7.85 -10.48 -8.04
CA GLU A 129 -8.97 -11.11 -7.35
C GLU A 129 -8.50 -12.33 -6.57
N MET A 130 -8.76 -12.35 -5.28
CA MET A 130 -8.34 -13.43 -4.39
C MET A 130 -9.51 -14.00 -3.60
N ARG A 131 -9.57 -15.33 -3.54
CA ARG A 131 -10.47 -16.03 -2.62
C ARG A 131 -9.78 -16.21 -1.28
N LEU A 132 -10.27 -15.51 -0.28
CA LEU A 132 -9.73 -15.59 1.07
C LEU A 132 -10.46 -16.65 1.89
N PRO A 133 -9.78 -17.37 2.79
CA PRO A 133 -10.42 -18.34 3.67
C PRO A 133 -11.58 -17.72 4.46
N GLY A 134 -12.73 -18.38 4.46
CA GLY A 134 -13.92 -17.92 5.18
C GLY A 134 -14.76 -16.84 4.47
N LEU A 135 -14.41 -16.46 3.24
CA LEU A 135 -15.26 -15.63 2.38
C LEU A 135 -15.92 -16.50 1.29
N SER A 136 -17.16 -16.18 0.94
CA SER A 136 -17.91 -16.87 -0.12
C SER A 136 -17.55 -16.36 -1.52
N ARG A 137 -16.94 -15.15 -1.61
CA ARG A 137 -16.60 -14.47 -2.86
C ARG A 137 -15.12 -14.06 -2.93
N GLY A 138 -14.66 -13.73 -4.12
CA GLY A 138 -13.36 -13.11 -4.34
C GLY A 138 -13.35 -11.64 -3.91
N VAL A 139 -12.21 -11.19 -3.43
CA VAL A 139 -11.94 -9.78 -3.09
C VAL A 139 -10.87 -9.25 -4.04
N LYS A 140 -11.12 -8.09 -4.64
CA LYS A 140 -10.11 -7.40 -5.44
C LYS A 140 -9.16 -6.63 -4.53
N ILE A 141 -7.87 -6.88 -4.71
CA ILE A 141 -6.79 -6.28 -3.91
C ILE A 141 -5.85 -5.57 -4.87
N ILE A 142 -5.37 -4.42 -4.48
CA ILE A 142 -4.36 -3.67 -5.25
C ILE A 142 -3.15 -4.57 -5.58
N HIS A 143 -2.67 -4.47 -6.82
CA HIS A 143 -1.48 -5.21 -7.26
C HIS A 143 -0.25 -4.84 -6.42
N PRO A 144 0.64 -5.80 -6.05
CA PRO A 144 1.80 -5.53 -5.18
C PRO A 144 2.70 -4.37 -5.63
N LEU A 145 2.91 -4.20 -6.93
CA LEU A 145 3.72 -3.09 -7.47
C LEU A 145 3.04 -1.73 -7.30
N ASP A 146 1.74 -1.64 -7.54
CA ASP A 146 0.98 -0.41 -7.32
C ASP A 146 0.92 -0.06 -5.82
N LEU A 147 0.81 -1.09 -4.97
CA LEU A 147 0.87 -0.94 -3.52
C LEU A 147 2.22 -0.38 -3.06
N LEU A 148 3.34 -0.93 -3.56
CA LEU A 148 4.68 -0.40 -3.28
C LEU A 148 4.80 1.07 -3.68
N ALA A 149 4.42 1.40 -4.91
CA ALA A 149 4.44 2.78 -5.39
C ALA A 149 3.62 3.71 -4.47
N SER A 150 2.40 3.31 -4.12
CA SER A 150 1.54 4.08 -3.21
C SER A 150 2.16 4.26 -1.82
N ARG A 151 2.77 3.21 -1.21
CA ARG A 151 3.40 3.35 0.11
C ARG A 151 4.57 4.34 0.10
N LEU A 152 5.40 4.29 -0.94
CA LEU A 152 6.52 5.23 -1.08
C LEU A 152 6.05 6.66 -1.35
N HIS A 153 5.02 6.83 -2.18
CA HIS A 153 4.42 8.14 -2.42
C HIS A 153 3.70 8.72 -1.19
N ASN A 154 3.12 7.90 -0.34
CA ASN A 154 2.57 8.38 0.93
C ASN A 154 3.65 9.04 1.80
N LEU A 155 4.85 8.47 1.87
CA LEU A 155 5.97 9.09 2.57
C LEU A 155 6.46 10.39 1.90
N ALA A 156 6.40 10.44 0.56
CA ALA A 156 6.82 11.64 -0.18
C ALA A 156 5.83 12.80 -0.01
N ASP A 157 4.53 12.51 -0.16
CA ASP A 157 3.51 13.52 -0.40
C ASP A 157 2.60 13.78 0.81
N ILE A 158 2.58 12.89 1.83
CA ILE A 158 1.70 12.99 3.01
C ILE A 158 2.56 13.07 4.29
N PRO A 159 2.73 14.27 4.88
CA PRO A 159 3.56 14.46 6.06
C PRO A 159 3.20 13.55 7.25
N GLU A 160 1.90 13.30 7.46
CA GLU A 160 1.37 12.49 8.55
C GLU A 160 1.72 11.00 8.41
N LYS A 161 2.17 10.57 7.22
CA LYS A 161 2.60 9.18 6.95
C LYS A 161 4.13 8.98 7.09
N ARG A 162 4.86 10.03 7.49
CA ARG A 162 6.33 9.98 7.70
C ARG A 162 6.73 9.50 9.08
N ASP A 163 5.85 8.80 9.75
CA ASP A 163 6.08 8.16 11.04
C ASP A 163 6.74 6.78 10.90
N ALA A 164 7.08 6.16 12.02
CA ALA A 164 7.67 4.83 12.07
C ALA A 164 6.81 3.78 11.37
N GLN A 165 5.47 3.89 11.49
CA GLN A 165 4.53 2.98 10.84
C GLN A 165 4.58 3.10 9.32
N GLY A 166 4.57 4.31 8.78
CA GLY A 166 4.66 4.56 7.33
C GLY A 166 5.99 4.04 6.75
N VAL A 167 7.10 4.25 7.47
CA VAL A 167 8.42 3.73 7.08
C VAL A 167 8.43 2.21 7.10
N ALA A 168 7.89 1.57 8.14
CA ALA A 168 7.78 0.11 8.23
C ALA A 168 6.93 -0.46 7.10
N GLN A 169 5.80 0.19 6.76
CA GLN A 169 4.96 -0.19 5.63
C GLN A 169 5.70 -0.10 4.28
N GLY A 170 6.53 0.92 4.08
CA GLY A 170 7.38 1.02 2.87
C GLY A 170 8.36 -0.14 2.75
N ARG A 171 9.05 -0.51 3.83
CA ARG A 171 9.97 -1.65 3.88
C ARG A 171 9.25 -2.98 3.64
N LEU A 172 8.11 -3.17 4.30
CA LEU A 172 7.28 -4.37 4.13
C LEU A 172 6.80 -4.52 2.69
N ALA A 173 6.40 -3.42 2.04
CA ALA A 173 5.97 -3.44 0.64
C ALA A 173 7.09 -3.86 -0.32
N ILE A 174 8.35 -3.45 -0.07
CA ILE A 174 9.52 -3.91 -0.84
C ILE A 174 9.67 -5.43 -0.68
N SER A 175 9.58 -5.95 0.54
CA SER A 175 9.69 -7.38 0.82
C SER A 175 8.56 -8.20 0.21
N VAL A 176 7.33 -7.70 0.25
CA VAL A 176 6.15 -8.30 -0.41
C VAL A 176 6.38 -8.40 -1.92
N VAL A 177 6.84 -7.31 -2.55
CA VAL A 177 7.11 -7.32 -4.00
C VAL A 177 8.24 -8.28 -4.36
N ARG A 178 9.27 -8.43 -3.52
CA ARG A 178 10.32 -9.43 -3.75
C ARG A 178 9.75 -10.85 -3.84
N VAL A 179 8.89 -11.22 -2.90
CA VAL A 179 8.26 -12.55 -2.90
C VAL A 179 7.29 -12.70 -4.08
N PHE A 180 6.52 -11.65 -4.40
CA PHE A 180 5.66 -11.61 -5.58
C PHE A 180 6.46 -11.90 -6.87
N ILE A 181 7.58 -11.22 -7.09
CA ILE A 181 8.42 -11.43 -8.28
C ILE A 181 9.03 -12.85 -8.28
N ALA A 182 9.47 -13.35 -7.13
CA ALA A 182 9.99 -14.71 -7.01
C ALA A 182 8.92 -15.76 -7.37
N GLN A 183 7.69 -15.57 -6.91
CA GLN A 183 6.57 -16.45 -7.25
C GLN A 183 6.19 -16.34 -8.74
N ALA A 184 6.12 -15.12 -9.28
CA ALA A 184 5.89 -14.91 -10.71
C ALA A 184 6.95 -15.61 -11.56
N HIS A 185 8.22 -15.53 -11.16
CA HIS A 185 9.34 -16.21 -11.84
C HIS A 185 9.21 -17.74 -11.78
N SER A 186 8.58 -18.31 -10.77
CA SER A 186 8.35 -19.75 -10.65
C SER A 186 7.18 -20.27 -11.52
N THR A 187 6.27 -19.38 -11.94
CA THR A 187 5.01 -19.73 -12.61
C THR A 187 4.91 -19.21 -14.04
N LEU A 188 5.65 -18.17 -14.39
CA LEU A 188 5.66 -17.51 -15.70
C LEU A 188 6.98 -17.75 -16.42
N GLU A 189 6.98 -17.52 -17.73
CA GLU A 189 8.22 -17.41 -18.49
C GLU A 189 9.02 -16.18 -18.06
N GLU A 190 10.34 -16.27 -18.00
CA GLU A 190 11.22 -15.18 -17.53
C GLU A 190 10.98 -13.87 -18.31
N ARG A 191 10.69 -13.96 -19.62
CA ARG A 191 10.34 -12.78 -20.44
C ARG A 191 9.11 -12.03 -19.93
N ASP A 192 8.16 -12.73 -19.31
CA ASP A 192 6.91 -12.15 -18.80
C ASP A 192 7.10 -11.54 -17.40
N VAL A 193 8.23 -11.82 -16.75
CA VAL A 193 8.62 -11.21 -15.46
C VAL A 193 9.38 -9.89 -15.66
N PHE A 194 10.09 -9.69 -16.78
CA PHE A 194 10.83 -8.46 -17.05
C PHE A 194 10.01 -7.17 -16.95
N PRO A 195 8.73 -7.11 -17.39
CA PRO A 195 7.91 -5.92 -17.15
C PRO A 195 7.83 -5.49 -15.68
N PHE A 196 7.81 -6.43 -14.73
CA PHE A 196 7.81 -6.12 -13.30
C PHE A 196 9.15 -5.50 -12.86
N VAL A 197 10.26 -6.04 -13.37
CA VAL A 197 11.60 -5.48 -13.12
C VAL A 197 11.72 -4.05 -13.66
N GLU A 198 11.21 -3.79 -14.86
CA GLU A 198 11.20 -2.45 -15.44
C GLU A 198 10.31 -1.47 -14.66
N GLU A 199 9.25 -1.96 -14.04
CA GLU A 199 8.42 -1.15 -13.17
C GLU A 199 9.16 -0.79 -11.86
N ILE A 200 9.85 -1.76 -11.25
CA ILE A 200 10.73 -1.51 -10.09
C ILE A 200 11.80 -0.48 -10.45
N ARG A 201 12.44 -0.61 -11.64
CA ARG A 201 13.40 0.39 -12.12
C ARG A 201 12.79 1.78 -12.22
N ARG A 202 11.57 1.89 -12.77
CA ARG A 202 10.85 3.18 -12.87
C ARG A 202 10.56 3.79 -11.51
N ILE A 203 10.14 2.98 -10.53
CA ILE A 203 9.93 3.41 -9.14
C ILE A 203 11.27 3.90 -8.55
N ALA A 204 12.34 3.12 -8.69
CA ALA A 204 13.67 3.47 -8.15
C ALA A 204 14.26 4.77 -8.74
N LEU A 205 13.90 5.11 -9.99
CA LEU A 205 14.34 6.32 -10.69
C LEU A 205 13.37 7.50 -10.54
N ASN A 206 12.26 7.34 -9.82
CA ASN A 206 11.27 8.40 -9.68
C ASN A 206 11.84 9.57 -8.88
N LYS A 207 11.88 10.75 -9.52
CA LYS A 207 12.42 11.98 -8.91
C LYS A 207 11.72 12.40 -7.63
N LYS A 208 10.40 12.24 -7.56
CA LYS A 208 9.60 12.60 -6.37
C LYS A 208 9.94 11.73 -5.16
N LEU A 209 10.38 10.49 -5.38
CA LEU A 209 10.75 9.56 -4.32
C LEU A 209 12.21 9.71 -3.87
N GLY A 210 13.01 10.56 -4.53
CA GLY A 210 14.43 10.71 -4.23
C GLY A 210 14.70 11.05 -2.77
N ARG A 211 13.92 11.98 -2.21
CA ARG A 211 14.05 12.35 -0.81
C ARG A 211 13.65 11.22 0.14
N VAL A 212 12.63 10.43 -0.21
CA VAL A 212 12.23 9.23 0.57
C VAL A 212 13.39 8.23 0.64
N TYR A 213 14.08 8.01 -0.47
CA TYR A 213 15.23 7.09 -0.50
C TYR A 213 16.39 7.61 0.35
N TYR A 214 16.66 8.91 0.29
CA TYR A 214 17.71 9.56 1.08
C TYR A 214 17.40 9.49 2.59
N GLU A 215 16.22 9.95 3.00
CA GLU A 215 15.85 10.08 4.41
C GLU A 215 15.70 8.74 5.12
N TYR A 216 15.15 7.72 4.43
CA TYR A 216 14.79 6.44 5.06
C TYR A 216 15.65 5.26 4.61
N GLY A 217 16.62 5.49 3.71
CA GLY A 217 17.54 4.46 3.26
C GLY A 217 16.89 3.30 2.49
N PHE A 218 15.78 3.55 1.78
CA PHE A 218 15.11 2.49 1.01
C PHE A 218 15.95 2.03 -0.17
N ASP A 219 16.11 0.71 -0.30
CA ASP A 219 16.60 0.08 -1.50
C ASP A 219 15.49 -0.67 -2.24
N VAL A 220 14.84 0.03 -3.17
CA VAL A 220 13.74 -0.53 -3.98
C VAL A 220 14.22 -1.61 -4.93
N LEU A 221 15.48 -1.57 -5.38
CA LEU A 221 16.05 -2.60 -6.26
C LEU A 221 16.17 -3.96 -5.55
N SER A 222 16.23 -3.98 -4.23
CA SER A 222 16.24 -5.23 -3.44
C SER A 222 14.94 -6.03 -3.59
N ALA A 223 13.87 -5.43 -4.13
CA ALA A 223 12.65 -6.14 -4.49
C ALA A 223 12.81 -7.10 -5.68
N VAL A 224 13.93 -7.00 -6.44
CA VAL A 224 14.20 -7.91 -7.57
C VAL A 224 15.08 -9.06 -7.10
N PRO A 225 14.61 -10.33 -7.10
CA PRO A 225 15.41 -11.50 -6.74
C PRO A 225 16.28 -11.93 -7.94
N VAL A 226 17.35 -11.17 -8.21
CA VAL A 226 18.21 -11.33 -9.41
C VAL A 226 18.82 -12.73 -9.51
N GLU A 227 19.07 -13.35 -8.37
CA GLU A 227 19.61 -14.70 -8.26
C GLU A 227 18.74 -15.79 -8.90
N LEU A 228 17.45 -15.52 -9.08
CA LEU A 228 16.49 -16.46 -9.71
C LEU A 228 16.52 -16.42 -11.24
N PHE A 229 16.95 -15.28 -11.82
CA PHE A 229 16.96 -15.11 -13.28
C PHE A 229 18.04 -15.99 -13.92
N LYS A 230 17.69 -16.71 -14.98
CA LYS A 230 18.57 -17.58 -15.73
C LYS A 230 19.28 -16.88 -16.89
N ASN A 231 18.68 -15.78 -17.38
CA ASN A 231 19.23 -15.00 -18.49
C ASN A 231 20.55 -14.34 -18.09
N GLU A 232 21.66 -14.83 -18.66
CA GLU A 232 23.02 -14.37 -18.37
C GLU A 232 23.23 -12.91 -18.78
N ASP A 233 22.69 -12.49 -19.93
CA ASP A 233 22.79 -11.09 -20.37
C ASP A 233 22.05 -10.15 -19.44
N PHE A 234 20.92 -10.57 -18.87
CA PHE A 234 20.24 -9.81 -17.85
C PHE A 234 21.11 -9.66 -16.60
N ARG A 235 21.62 -10.75 -16.06
CA ARG A 235 22.39 -10.77 -14.83
C ARG A 235 23.72 -10.04 -14.93
N SER A 236 24.49 -10.30 -16.03
CA SER A 236 25.86 -9.82 -16.18
C SER A 236 25.96 -8.43 -16.85
N LYS A 237 24.95 -8.00 -17.59
CA LYS A 237 24.98 -6.73 -18.34
C LYS A 237 23.85 -5.79 -17.92
N ARG A 238 22.59 -6.23 -18.08
CA ARG A 238 21.43 -5.34 -17.90
C ARG A 238 21.24 -4.92 -16.44
N TRP A 239 21.33 -5.87 -15.51
CA TRP A 239 21.15 -5.57 -14.10
C TRP A 239 22.22 -4.64 -13.53
N PRO A 240 23.53 -4.83 -13.76
CA PRO A 240 24.55 -3.87 -13.37
C PRO A 240 24.33 -2.47 -13.95
N GLN A 241 23.83 -2.35 -15.19
CA GLN A 241 23.48 -1.05 -15.79
C GLN A 241 22.34 -0.37 -15.04
N ILE A 242 21.29 -1.14 -14.65
CA ILE A 242 20.18 -0.61 -13.84
C ILE A 242 20.70 -0.12 -12.48
N GLN A 243 21.54 -0.91 -11.82
CA GLN A 243 22.13 -0.54 -10.53
C GLN A 243 22.98 0.74 -10.64
N ALA A 244 23.83 0.83 -11.65
CA ALA A 244 24.67 2.01 -11.90
C ALA A 244 23.82 3.27 -12.13
N LEU A 245 22.77 3.17 -12.96
CA LEU A 245 21.88 4.28 -13.25
C LEU A 245 21.12 4.76 -11.99
N VAL A 246 20.66 3.83 -11.15
CA VAL A 246 19.99 4.17 -9.90
C VAL A 246 20.98 4.78 -8.90
N ALA A 247 22.21 4.27 -8.83
CA ALA A 247 23.26 4.80 -7.96
C ALA A 247 23.63 6.25 -8.34
N GLU A 248 23.86 6.52 -9.62
CA GLU A 248 24.11 7.89 -10.14
C GLU A 248 22.95 8.85 -9.80
N ARG A 249 21.72 8.38 -9.98
CA ARG A 249 20.53 9.18 -9.62
C ARG A 249 20.47 9.48 -8.13
N ARG A 250 20.76 8.50 -7.29
CA ARG A 250 20.77 8.66 -5.82
C ARG A 250 21.87 9.61 -5.36
N GLU A 251 23.06 9.52 -5.95
CA GLU A 251 24.16 10.47 -5.64
C GLU A 251 23.76 11.91 -5.94
N SER A 252 23.16 12.15 -7.11
CA SER A 252 22.67 13.47 -7.49
C SER A 252 21.57 13.98 -6.54
N GLN A 253 20.69 13.11 -6.09
CA GLN A 253 19.62 13.44 -5.13
C GLN A 253 20.16 13.69 -3.72
N THR A 254 21.16 12.93 -3.27
CA THR A 254 21.81 13.14 -1.98
C THR A 254 22.38 14.54 -1.87
N LYS A 255 23.05 15.03 -2.92
CA LYS A 255 23.57 16.40 -2.98
C LYS A 255 22.47 17.46 -2.82
N LEU A 256 21.33 17.27 -3.49
CA LEU A 256 20.18 18.16 -3.38
C LEU A 256 19.51 18.07 -1.99
N CYS A 257 19.32 16.89 -1.47
CA CYS A 257 18.60 16.69 -0.21
C CYS A 257 19.41 17.12 1.02
N SER A 258 20.76 17.08 0.97
CA SER A 258 21.61 17.54 2.07
C SER A 258 21.50 19.05 2.37
N GLU A 259 20.94 19.82 1.44
CA GLU A 259 20.67 21.25 1.62
C GLU A 259 19.39 21.56 2.42
N TYR A 260 18.55 20.54 2.66
CA TYR A 260 17.27 20.70 3.34
C TYR A 260 17.29 20.07 4.73
N PRO A 261 16.50 20.61 5.69
CA PRO A 261 16.37 19.99 7.01
C PRO A 261 15.79 18.58 6.85
N PRO A 262 16.23 17.64 7.70
CA PRO A 262 15.77 16.26 7.68
C PRO A 262 14.27 16.14 7.96
N TRP A 263 13.66 15.08 7.43
CA TRP A 263 12.29 14.71 7.80
C TRP A 263 12.27 13.99 9.15
N PRO A 264 11.16 14.07 9.91
CA PRO A 264 10.99 13.30 11.13
C PRO A 264 11.23 11.81 10.88
N GLY A 265 12.06 11.18 11.70
CA GLY A 265 12.39 9.75 11.58
C GLY A 265 13.33 9.38 10.44
N GLY A 266 13.91 10.36 9.71
CA GLY A 266 14.95 10.13 8.72
C GLY A 266 16.26 9.63 9.37
N ASN A 267 16.94 8.70 8.70
CA ASN A 267 18.26 8.24 9.13
C ASN A 267 19.30 9.33 8.82
N HIS A 268 19.82 9.96 9.88
CA HIS A 268 20.97 10.86 9.80
C HIS A 268 22.17 10.09 10.26
N ALA A 269 22.84 9.39 9.36
CA ALA A 269 24.19 8.88 9.55
C ALA A 269 25.19 9.82 8.90
#